data_3f190199e392f07c9333ba4800c82f5e
#
_entry.id   3f190199e392f07c9333ba4800c82f5e
#
_cell.length_a   1.000
_cell.length_b   1.000
_cell.length_c   1.000
_cell.angle_alpha   90.00
_cell.angle_beta   90.00
_cell.angle_gamma   90.00
#
_symmetry.space_group_name_H-M   'P 1'
#
loop_
_entity.id
_entity.type
_entity.pdbx_description
1 polymer ?
#
loop_
_entity_poly.entity_id
_entity_poly.type
_entity_poly.pdbx_seq_one_letter_code
_entity_poly.pdbx_strand_id
1 'polypeptide(L)' 'MNLRDEFAARIMAGICAGDWKFDTSQNTWDEVAVARAYEIADAMIKEREISNV' A
#
# COMPACT_ATOMS: atom_id res chain seq x y z
N MET A 1 8.50 13.98 2.74
CA MET A 1 7.59 12.99 2.12
C MET A 1 6.23 13.07 2.78
N ASN A 2 5.15 13.03 2.05
CA ASN A 2 3.82 13.10 2.65
C ASN A 2 3.41 11.75 3.26
N LEU A 3 2.40 11.77 4.12
CA LEU A 3 1.97 10.59 4.86
C LEU A 3 1.47 9.46 3.93
N ARG A 4 0.82 9.81 2.84
CA ARG A 4 0.31 8.86 1.87
C ARG A 4 1.45 8.07 1.22
N ASP A 5 2.50 8.78 0.79
CA ASP A 5 3.67 8.14 0.18
C ASP A 5 4.41 7.27 1.20
N GLU A 6 4.50 7.74 2.43
CA GLU A 6 5.17 6.99 3.49
C GLU A 6 4.44 5.67 3.79
N PHE A 7 3.13 5.71 3.89
CA PHE A 7 2.34 4.49 4.11
C PHE A 7 2.44 3.56 2.92
N ALA A 8 2.36 4.08 1.69
CA ALA A 8 2.48 3.26 0.49
C ALA A 8 3.85 2.58 0.42
N ALA A 9 4.92 3.28 0.78
CA ALA A 9 6.27 2.71 0.78
C ALA A 9 6.38 1.54 1.77
N ARG A 10 5.80 1.67 2.94
CA ARG A 10 5.80 0.61 3.96
C ARG A 10 5.00 -0.61 3.51
N ILE A 11 3.86 -0.38 2.84
CA ILE A 11 3.04 -1.45 2.28
C ILE A 11 3.82 -2.18 1.18
N MET A 12 4.48 -1.44 0.30
CA MET A 12 5.31 -2.02 -0.75
C MET A 12 6.46 -2.84 -0.18
N ALA A 13 7.08 -2.41 0.89
CA ALA A 13 8.11 -3.18 1.57
C ALA A 13 7.56 -4.53 2.06
N GLY A 14 6.35 -4.54 2.60
CA GLY A 14 5.68 -5.79 3.01
C GLY A 14 5.38 -6.70 1.84
N ILE A 15 4.88 -6.14 0.73
CA ILE A 15 4.61 -6.91 -0.49
C ILE A 15 5.90 -7.54 -1.02
N CYS A 16 6.98 -6.77 -1.09
CA CYS A 16 8.27 -7.27 -1.58
C CYS A 16 8.90 -8.31 -0.65
N ALA A 17 8.62 -8.22 0.65
CA ALA A 17 9.10 -9.18 1.64
C ALA A 17 8.28 -10.48 1.65
N GLY A 18 7.19 -10.55 0.89
CA GLY A 18 6.34 -11.72 0.84
C GLY A 18 5.28 -11.81 1.93
N ASP A 19 5.08 -10.73 2.69
CA ASP A 19 4.05 -10.68 3.74
C ASP A 19 2.65 -10.63 3.16
N TRP A 20 2.54 -10.25 1.90
CA TRP A 20 1.27 -10.14 1.18
C TRP A 20 1.22 -11.19 0.08
N LYS A 21 0.07 -11.80 -0.10
CA LYS A 21 -0.16 -12.71 -1.22
C LYS A 21 -0.42 -11.88 -2.47
N PHE A 22 0.57 -11.84 -3.35
CA PHE A 22 0.49 -11.09 -4.59
C PHE A 22 0.98 -11.94 -5.74
N ASP A 23 0.24 -11.95 -6.84
CA ASP A 23 0.62 -12.73 -8.02
C ASP A 23 1.69 -11.99 -8.82
N THR A 24 2.93 -12.39 -8.65
CA THR A 24 4.07 -11.80 -9.33
C THR A 24 4.37 -12.44 -10.70
N SER A 25 3.53 -13.40 -11.13
CA SER A 25 3.71 -14.05 -12.42
C SER A 25 3.31 -13.17 -13.60
N GLN A 26 2.51 -12.14 -13.35
CA GLN A 26 2.08 -11.19 -14.39
C GLN A 26 3.13 -10.13 -14.62
N ASN A 27 3.28 -9.69 -15.88
CA ASN A 27 4.28 -8.68 -16.25
C ASN A 27 4.02 -7.31 -15.62
N THR A 28 2.80 -7.04 -15.21
CA THR A 28 2.38 -5.75 -14.64
C THR A 28 2.11 -5.81 -13.15
N TRP A 29 2.65 -6.83 -12.46
CA TRP A 29 2.37 -7.01 -11.03
C TRP A 29 2.83 -5.80 -10.20
N ASP A 30 3.92 -5.19 -10.59
CA ASP A 30 4.48 -4.04 -9.89
C ASP A 30 3.54 -2.82 -9.98
N GLU A 31 2.96 -2.57 -11.15
CA GLU A 31 1.99 -1.49 -11.34
C GLU A 31 0.73 -1.73 -10.49
N VAL A 32 0.24 -2.95 -10.50
CA VAL A 32 -0.93 -3.34 -9.70
C VAL A 32 -0.61 -3.24 -8.21
N ALA A 33 0.57 -3.68 -7.80
CA ALA A 33 1.01 -3.60 -6.41
C ALA A 33 1.11 -2.16 -5.92
N VAL A 34 1.68 -1.28 -6.73
CA VAL A 34 1.79 0.15 -6.40
C VAL A 34 0.41 0.78 -6.27
N ALA A 35 -0.48 0.52 -7.22
CA ALA A 35 -1.84 1.04 -7.17
C ALA A 35 -2.56 0.56 -5.90
N ARG A 36 -2.43 -0.71 -5.56
CA ARG A 36 -3.03 -1.29 -4.37
C ARG A 36 -2.43 -0.69 -3.09
N ALA A 37 -1.13 -0.45 -3.08
CA ALA A 37 -0.46 0.17 -1.93
C ALA A 37 -1.03 1.56 -1.64
N TYR A 38 -1.27 2.36 -2.67
CA TYR A 38 -1.88 3.69 -2.49
C TYR A 38 -3.34 3.61 -2.07
N GLU A 39 -4.10 2.65 -2.57
CA GLU A 39 -5.48 2.42 -2.11
C GLU A 39 -5.51 2.11 -0.62
N ILE A 40 -4.63 1.23 -0.17
CA ILE A 40 -4.54 0.84 1.24
C ILE A 40 -4.07 2.03 2.08
N ALA A 41 -3.09 2.79 1.59
CA ALA A 41 -2.61 3.99 2.27
C ALA A 41 -3.73 5.01 2.47
N ASP A 42 -4.54 5.24 1.45
CA ASP A 42 -5.69 6.14 1.52
C ASP A 42 -6.72 5.66 2.55
N ALA A 43 -6.98 4.35 2.58
CA ALA A 43 -7.89 3.76 3.55
C ALA A 43 -7.37 3.92 4.98
N MET A 44 -6.06 3.75 5.18
CA MET A 44 -5.42 3.92 6.49
C MET A 44 -5.53 5.36 6.98
N ILE A 45 -5.28 6.32 6.10
CA ILE A 45 -5.37 7.74 6.43
C ILE A 45 -6.81 8.11 6.81
N LYS A 46 -7.78 7.62 6.03
CA LYS A 46 -9.19 7.86 6.28
C LYS A 46 -9.61 7.31 7.64
N GLU A 47 -9.20 6.09 7.96
CA GLU A 47 -9.52 5.45 9.22
C GLU A 47 -8.89 6.19 10.40
N ARG A 48 -7.67 6.67 10.23
CA ARG A 48 -6.98 7.48 11.23
C ARG A 48 -7.73 8.77 11.52
N GLU A 49 -8.25 9.45 10.49
CA GLU A 49 -9.02 10.68 10.65
C GLU A 49 -10.31 10.41 11.43
N ILE A 50 -10.99 9.31 11.14
CA ILE A 50 -12.20 8.91 11.86
C ILE A 50 -11.88 8.63 13.33
N SER A 51 -10.77 7.93 13.60
CA SER A 51 -10.38 7.55 14.94
C SER A 51 -9.98 8.74 15.82
N ASN A 52 -9.60 9.86 15.22
CA ASN A 52 -9.18 11.06 15.94
C ASN A 52 -10.32 12.04 16.23
N VAL A 53 -11.53 11.69 15.89
CA VAL A 53 -12.72 12.54 16.14
C VAL A 53 -13.21 12.43 17.58
#